data_5904a46116d23e2696a1a4959be55394
#
_entry.id   5904a46116d23e2696a1a4959be55394
#
_cell.length_a   1.000
_cell.length_b   1.000
_cell.length_c   1.000
_cell.angle_alpha   90.00
_cell.angle_beta   90.00
_cell.angle_gamma   90.00
#
_symmetry.space_group_name_H-M   'P 1'
#
loop_
_entity.id
_entity.type
_entity.pdbx_description
1 polymer ?
#
loop_
_entity_poly.entity_id
_entity_poly.type
_entity_poly.pdbx_seq_one_letter_code
_entity_poly.pdbx_strand_id
1 'polypeptide(L)'
;MNLKNPVVLIRGGGEVASAIAHRLAQAHLRVCLTEIPQPQAVSRGVTFSEAIYEGKKEIEGIIARHVTSVPGLTKAWQEGEIPIFIDAEAALKKIINPEVLVDAIMAKKNLGTRITDAPLVIGVGPGFEAGKDVHLVVETNDSQNLGKVILKGRAEKDSGVPIAIDGLTFERVLHAPKNGLFQTDKRIGDTVTAGEVMASVEGQPIKAEVSGTIRALMRNGVKVAKGTKLGEIDPTGSKKACYTIRPRMSTIAGGVLAAIRMRYNVQDG
;
A
#
# COMPACT_ATOMS: atom_id res chain seq x y z
N MET A 1 -25.60 19.41 -0.47
CA MET A 1 -24.42 19.88 0.25
C MET A 1 -23.26 19.95 -0.74
N ASN A 2 -22.80 21.16 -1.04
CA ASN A 2 -21.62 21.35 -1.90
C ASN A 2 -20.37 21.09 -1.05
N LEU A 3 -19.97 19.84 -0.90
CA LEU A 3 -18.77 19.49 -0.15
C LEU A 3 -17.58 19.68 -1.09
N LYS A 4 -16.91 20.81 -0.92
CA LYS A 4 -15.57 21.07 -1.44
C LYS A 4 -14.68 19.88 -1.07
N ASN A 5 -13.99 19.31 -2.05
CA ASN A 5 -12.95 18.28 -1.97
C ASN A 5 -12.73 17.68 -0.58
N PRO A 6 -13.30 16.50 -0.26
CA PRO A 6 -13.21 15.92 1.09
C PRO A 6 -11.75 15.64 1.45
N VAL A 7 -11.41 15.77 2.73
CA VAL A 7 -10.14 15.29 3.28
C VAL A 7 -10.22 13.78 3.44
N VAL A 8 -9.27 13.07 2.85
CA VAL A 8 -9.18 11.61 2.91
C VAL A 8 -7.97 11.22 3.75
N LEU A 9 -8.20 10.52 4.85
CA LEU A 9 -7.16 9.88 5.64
C LEU A 9 -7.06 8.41 5.23
N ILE A 10 -5.86 7.98 4.83
CA ILE A 10 -5.58 6.59 4.46
C ILE A 10 -4.69 5.97 5.53
N ARG A 11 -5.11 4.86 6.12
CA ARG A 11 -4.29 4.04 7.01
C ARG A 11 -3.45 3.08 6.17
N GLY A 12 -2.12 3.17 6.33
CA GLY A 12 -1.12 2.43 5.58
C GLY A 12 -0.48 3.28 4.48
N GLY A 13 0.77 2.96 4.13
CA GLY A 13 1.57 3.58 3.06
C GLY A 13 2.18 2.54 2.11
N GLY A 14 1.74 1.27 2.19
CA GLY A 14 2.17 0.18 1.31
C GLY A 14 1.70 0.35 -0.14
N GLU A 15 1.95 -0.64 -1.00
CA GLU A 15 1.68 -0.57 -2.45
C GLU A 15 0.22 -0.22 -2.77
N VAL A 16 -0.74 -0.86 -2.10
CA VAL A 16 -2.18 -0.60 -2.30
C VAL A 16 -2.56 0.81 -1.84
N ALA A 17 -2.16 1.17 -0.62
CA ALA A 17 -2.44 2.49 -0.05
C ALA A 17 -1.83 3.62 -0.91
N SER A 18 -0.63 3.39 -1.44
CA SER A 18 0.07 4.36 -2.31
C SER A 18 -0.64 4.54 -3.65
N ALA A 19 -1.10 3.46 -4.28
CA ALA A 19 -1.88 3.56 -5.51
C ALA A 19 -3.21 4.28 -5.29
N ILE A 20 -3.88 4.04 -4.15
CA ILE A 20 -5.09 4.75 -3.76
C ILE A 20 -4.78 6.24 -3.56
N ALA A 21 -3.76 6.57 -2.76
CA ALA A 21 -3.36 7.95 -2.50
C ALA A 21 -3.00 8.69 -3.79
N HIS A 22 -2.24 8.05 -4.68
CA HIS A 22 -1.89 8.57 -5.99
C HIS A 22 -3.14 8.89 -6.83
N ARG A 23 -4.07 7.94 -6.97
CA ARG A 23 -5.31 8.13 -7.74
C ARG A 23 -6.20 9.23 -7.18
N LEU A 24 -6.31 9.31 -5.84
CA LEU A 24 -7.11 10.34 -5.19
C LEU A 24 -6.48 11.74 -5.31
N ALA A 25 -5.15 11.84 -5.25
CA ALA A 25 -4.43 13.10 -5.49
C ALA A 25 -4.60 13.57 -6.94
N GLN A 26 -4.56 12.67 -7.93
CA GLN A 26 -4.89 13.00 -9.33
C GLN A 26 -6.33 13.50 -9.51
N ALA A 27 -7.27 13.05 -8.67
CA ALA A 27 -8.63 13.57 -8.61
C ALA A 27 -8.76 14.85 -7.73
N HIS A 28 -7.63 15.51 -7.43
CA HIS A 28 -7.53 16.76 -6.66
C HIS A 28 -8.12 16.67 -5.24
N LEU A 29 -8.19 15.49 -4.64
CA LEU A 29 -8.57 15.31 -3.25
C LEU A 29 -7.41 15.63 -2.31
N ARG A 30 -7.71 16.16 -1.12
CA ARG A 30 -6.72 16.34 -0.06
C ARG A 30 -6.50 15.01 0.67
N VAL A 31 -5.40 14.35 0.35
CA VAL A 31 -5.03 13.04 0.90
C VAL A 31 -3.99 13.20 1.99
N CYS A 32 -4.09 12.39 3.04
CA CYS A 32 -3.07 12.21 4.08
C CYS A 32 -2.91 10.71 4.36
N LEU A 33 -1.68 10.27 4.57
CA LEU A 33 -1.34 8.87 4.92
C LEU A 33 -0.90 8.78 6.38
N THR A 34 -1.17 7.63 7.02
CA THR A 34 -0.55 7.25 8.30
C THR A 34 0.14 5.90 8.16
N GLU A 35 1.29 5.75 8.80
CA GLU A 35 2.10 4.54 8.70
C GLU A 35 2.79 4.24 10.03
N ILE A 36 3.32 3.03 10.17
CA ILE A 36 4.14 2.61 11.32
C ILE A 36 5.55 3.22 11.23
N PRO A 37 6.31 3.30 12.36
CA PRO A 37 7.66 3.87 12.36
C PRO A 37 8.67 3.11 11.49
N GLN A 38 8.47 1.81 11.30
CA GLN A 38 9.33 0.94 10.49
C GLN A 38 8.48 0.18 9.45
N PRO A 39 8.09 0.84 8.35
CA PRO A 39 7.36 0.21 7.26
C PRO A 39 8.08 -1.02 6.70
N GLN A 40 7.33 -2.09 6.47
CA GLN A 40 7.84 -3.35 5.92
C GLN A 40 7.36 -3.61 4.50
N ALA A 41 7.05 -2.55 3.76
CA ALA A 41 6.68 -2.66 2.36
C ALA A 41 7.87 -3.16 1.52
N VAL A 42 7.63 -4.18 0.70
CA VAL A 42 8.67 -4.73 -0.18
C VAL A 42 8.69 -4.05 -1.56
N SER A 43 7.54 -3.61 -2.08
CA SER A 43 7.43 -2.91 -3.37
C SER A 43 7.88 -1.44 -3.27
N ARG A 44 9.07 -1.20 -2.69
CA ARG A 44 9.56 0.14 -2.31
C ARG A 44 9.67 1.13 -3.48
N GLY A 45 9.80 0.64 -4.72
CA GLY A 45 9.76 1.49 -5.91
C GLY A 45 8.45 2.28 -6.06
N VAL A 46 7.34 1.73 -5.58
CA VAL A 46 5.98 2.26 -5.74
C VAL A 46 5.22 2.38 -4.42
N THR A 47 5.92 2.65 -3.31
CA THR A 47 5.28 2.84 -1.99
C THR A 47 5.64 4.17 -1.36
N PHE A 48 4.64 4.92 -0.93
CA PHE A 48 4.84 6.19 -0.22
C PHE A 48 5.36 6.01 1.20
N SER A 49 5.28 4.80 1.78
CA SER A 49 5.91 4.49 3.07
C SER A 49 7.41 4.73 3.09
N GLU A 50 8.08 4.72 1.93
CA GLU A 50 9.50 5.06 1.84
C GLU A 50 9.81 6.51 2.28
N ALA A 51 8.83 7.42 2.18
CA ALA A 51 8.98 8.78 2.68
C ALA A 51 9.26 8.84 4.20
N ILE A 52 8.84 7.83 4.97
CA ILE A 52 9.17 7.73 6.41
C ILE A 52 10.68 7.63 6.63
N TYR A 53 11.40 6.94 5.73
CA TYR A 53 12.85 6.77 5.82
C TYR A 53 13.63 7.88 5.10
N GLU A 54 13.09 8.39 3.99
CA GLU A 54 13.80 9.26 3.04
C GLU A 54 13.36 10.72 3.10
N GLY A 55 12.34 11.03 3.96
CA GLY A 55 11.71 12.34 4.05
C GLY A 55 10.71 12.61 2.94
N LYS A 56 10.95 12.14 1.71
CA LYS A 56 10.07 12.23 0.55
C LYS A 56 10.13 10.99 -0.32
N LYS A 57 9.03 10.72 -1.02
CA LYS A 57 8.94 9.68 -2.05
C LYS A 57 8.11 10.17 -3.21
N GLU A 58 8.64 10.07 -4.41
CA GLU A 58 7.90 10.33 -5.64
C GLU A 58 7.48 9.03 -6.31
N ILE A 59 6.23 8.99 -6.81
CA ILE A 59 5.68 7.90 -7.62
C ILE A 59 4.89 8.53 -8.75
N GLU A 60 5.30 8.31 -10.00
CA GLU A 60 4.63 8.79 -11.21
C GLU A 60 4.18 10.27 -11.12
N GLY A 61 5.10 11.16 -10.68
CA GLY A 61 4.88 12.60 -10.58
C GLY A 61 4.14 13.08 -9.32
N ILE A 62 3.65 12.19 -8.46
CA ILE A 62 3.05 12.55 -7.17
C ILE A 62 4.07 12.32 -6.05
N ILE A 63 4.23 13.33 -5.20
CA ILE A 63 5.19 13.30 -4.08
C ILE A 63 4.46 13.08 -2.77
N ALA A 64 4.91 12.13 -1.96
CA ALA A 64 4.59 12.06 -0.54
C ALA A 64 5.73 12.62 0.31
N ARG A 65 5.38 13.38 1.35
CA ARG A 65 6.32 13.98 2.30
C ARG A 65 6.04 13.49 3.72
N HIS A 66 7.08 13.02 4.41
CA HIS A 66 6.99 12.77 5.85
C HIS A 66 6.83 14.08 6.60
N VAL A 67 5.82 14.16 7.43
CA VAL A 67 5.50 15.32 8.26
C VAL A 67 5.25 14.90 9.71
N THR A 68 5.56 15.79 10.64
CA THR A 68 5.48 15.52 12.09
C THR A 68 4.51 16.46 12.81
N SER A 69 3.85 17.36 12.08
CA SER A 69 2.97 18.37 12.69
C SER A 69 1.83 18.77 11.74
N VAL A 70 0.74 19.28 12.30
CA VAL A 70 -0.42 19.80 11.53
C VAL A 70 -0.04 20.96 10.62
N PRO A 71 0.79 21.94 11.04
CA PRO A 71 1.31 22.94 10.11
C PRO A 71 2.08 22.34 8.93
N GLY A 72 2.89 21.30 9.17
CA GLY A 72 3.58 20.55 8.11
C GLY A 72 2.64 19.88 7.13
N LEU A 73 1.53 19.30 7.63
CA LEU A 73 0.46 18.74 6.82
C LEU A 73 -0.17 19.79 5.89
N THR A 74 -0.54 20.94 6.44
CA THR A 74 -1.14 22.04 5.68
C THR A 74 -0.19 22.55 4.58
N LYS A 75 1.10 22.68 4.93
CA LYS A 75 2.13 23.10 3.97
C LYS A 75 2.30 22.07 2.84
N ALA A 76 2.34 20.76 3.16
CA ALA A 76 2.44 19.72 2.13
C ALA A 76 1.27 19.78 1.14
N TRP A 77 0.02 19.95 1.61
CA TRP A 77 -1.13 20.13 0.74
C TRP A 77 -1.05 21.41 -0.12
N GLN A 78 -0.53 22.53 0.41
CA GLN A 78 -0.32 23.76 -0.36
C GLN A 78 0.72 23.59 -1.47
N GLU A 79 1.72 22.72 -1.24
CA GLU A 79 2.75 22.36 -2.22
C GLU A 79 2.29 21.25 -3.20
N GLY A 80 1.04 20.77 -3.09
CA GLY A 80 0.51 19.66 -3.93
C GLY A 80 1.07 18.31 -3.57
N GLU A 81 1.68 18.15 -2.38
CA GLU A 81 2.26 16.90 -1.90
C GLU A 81 1.28 16.17 -0.95
N ILE A 82 1.46 14.86 -0.82
CA ILE A 82 0.71 14.00 0.10
C ILE A 82 1.48 13.92 1.43
N PRO A 83 0.96 14.49 2.54
CA PRO A 83 1.58 14.30 3.85
C PRO A 83 1.43 12.86 4.32
N ILE A 84 2.51 12.29 4.89
CA ILE A 84 2.50 10.99 5.57
C ILE A 84 3.04 11.15 6.99
N PHE A 85 2.31 10.59 7.97
CA PHE A 85 2.66 10.63 9.39
C PHE A 85 3.08 9.26 9.91
N ILE A 86 3.97 9.24 10.88
CA ILE A 86 4.17 8.08 11.74
C ILE A 86 3.04 8.07 12.78
N ASP A 87 2.01 7.27 12.53
CA ASP A 87 0.81 7.14 13.37
C ASP A 87 0.11 5.80 13.09
N ALA A 88 0.56 4.74 13.73
CA ALA A 88 0.05 3.37 13.53
C ALA A 88 -1.44 3.23 13.81
N GLU A 89 -1.97 4.01 14.75
CA GLU A 89 -3.37 3.94 15.19
C GLU A 89 -4.30 4.93 14.46
N ALA A 90 -3.74 5.70 13.51
CA ALA A 90 -4.46 6.79 12.84
C ALA A 90 -5.15 7.75 13.82
N ALA A 91 -4.46 8.08 14.93
CA ALA A 91 -4.95 9.02 15.94
C ALA A 91 -5.15 10.43 15.35
N LEU A 92 -4.43 10.75 14.28
CA LEU A 92 -4.55 11.98 13.49
C LEU A 92 -6.00 12.27 13.07
N LYS A 93 -6.85 11.22 12.89
CA LYS A 93 -8.27 11.38 12.58
C LYS A 93 -9.03 12.28 13.57
N LYS A 94 -8.63 12.28 14.86
CA LYS A 94 -9.24 13.12 15.91
C LYS A 94 -8.86 14.60 15.80
N ILE A 95 -7.81 14.89 15.04
CA ILE A 95 -7.27 16.25 14.87
C ILE A 95 -7.77 16.87 13.56
N ILE A 96 -7.68 16.11 12.46
CA ILE A 96 -8.04 16.65 11.14
C ILE A 96 -9.50 16.42 10.78
N ASN A 97 -10.23 15.57 11.52
CA ASN A 97 -11.63 15.22 11.29
C ASN A 97 -11.92 14.93 9.81
N PRO A 98 -11.31 13.88 9.22
CA PRO A 98 -11.44 13.61 7.81
C PRO A 98 -12.89 13.24 7.45
N GLU A 99 -13.36 13.65 6.28
CA GLU A 99 -14.66 13.22 5.75
C GLU A 99 -14.64 11.76 5.32
N VAL A 100 -13.46 11.26 4.93
CA VAL A 100 -13.28 9.87 4.49
C VAL A 100 -12.08 9.25 5.20
N LEU A 101 -12.26 8.05 5.74
CA LEU A 101 -11.17 7.19 6.20
C LEU A 101 -11.13 5.94 5.34
N VAL A 102 -9.95 5.64 4.79
CA VAL A 102 -9.69 4.42 4.02
C VAL A 102 -8.69 3.56 4.79
N ASP A 103 -9.06 2.35 5.19
CA ASP A 103 -8.12 1.39 5.75
C ASP A 103 -7.56 0.49 4.65
N ALA A 104 -6.30 0.74 4.30
CA ALA A 104 -5.55 0.04 3.26
C ALA A 104 -4.26 -0.61 3.80
N ILE A 105 -4.25 -0.98 5.10
CA ILE A 105 -3.11 -1.68 5.75
C ILE A 105 -2.88 -3.06 5.13
N MET A 106 -3.93 -3.70 4.59
CA MET A 106 -3.90 -5.05 4.00
C MET A 106 -3.52 -6.16 5.00
N ALA A 107 -3.91 -6.02 6.26
CA ALA A 107 -3.61 -6.98 7.33
C ALA A 107 -4.50 -8.25 7.30
N LYS A 108 -5.43 -8.38 6.36
CA LYS A 108 -6.40 -9.48 6.22
C LYS A 108 -7.32 -9.67 7.44
N LYS A 109 -7.27 -8.74 8.37
CA LYS A 109 -8.12 -8.60 9.55
C LYS A 109 -8.25 -7.13 9.92
N ASN A 110 -9.37 -6.75 10.53
CA ASN A 110 -9.55 -5.40 11.04
C ASN A 110 -8.62 -5.16 12.25
N LEU A 111 -7.78 -4.14 12.17
CA LEU A 111 -6.87 -3.69 13.23
C LEU A 111 -7.41 -2.44 13.95
N GLY A 112 -8.71 -2.44 14.27
CA GLY A 112 -9.35 -1.42 15.09
C GLY A 112 -10.01 -0.27 14.33
N THR A 113 -10.17 -0.34 13.02
CA THR A 113 -10.98 0.61 12.23
C THR A 113 -12.47 0.38 12.53
N ARG A 114 -13.20 1.47 12.77
CA ARG A 114 -14.62 1.46 13.11
C ARG A 114 -15.41 2.30 12.12
N ILE A 115 -16.64 1.90 11.88
CA ILE A 115 -17.57 2.64 11.01
C ILE A 115 -17.79 4.10 11.46
N THR A 116 -17.54 4.38 12.74
CA THR A 116 -17.67 5.72 13.35
C THR A 116 -16.42 6.59 13.24
N ASP A 117 -15.35 6.10 12.63
CA ASP A 117 -14.07 6.83 12.55
C ASP A 117 -14.08 8.01 11.59
N ALA A 118 -15.03 8.05 10.65
CA ALA A 118 -15.29 9.16 9.75
C ALA A 118 -16.74 9.10 9.21
N PRO A 119 -17.26 10.18 8.61
CA PRO A 119 -18.54 10.14 7.90
C PRO A 119 -18.62 9.05 6.83
N LEU A 120 -17.52 8.76 6.13
CA LEU A 120 -17.40 7.61 5.24
C LEU A 120 -16.12 6.83 5.60
N VAL A 121 -16.28 5.55 5.95
CA VAL A 121 -15.18 4.62 6.23
C VAL A 121 -15.20 3.52 5.19
N ILE A 122 -14.06 3.30 4.53
CA ILE A 122 -13.87 2.31 3.47
C ILE A 122 -12.79 1.32 3.91
N GLY A 123 -13.11 0.04 3.95
CA GLY A 123 -12.13 -1.04 4.14
C GLY A 123 -11.65 -1.58 2.79
N VAL A 124 -10.35 -1.82 2.64
CA VAL A 124 -9.77 -2.36 1.41
C VAL A 124 -9.38 -3.82 1.62
N GLY A 125 -10.00 -4.70 0.86
CA GLY A 125 -9.77 -6.14 0.89
C GLY A 125 -10.40 -6.87 2.08
N PRO A 126 -9.97 -8.12 2.33
CA PRO A 126 -10.51 -8.97 3.37
C PRO A 126 -10.19 -8.46 4.78
N GLY A 127 -11.07 -8.77 5.73
CA GLY A 127 -10.94 -8.37 7.14
C GLY A 127 -12.03 -7.42 7.60
N PHE A 128 -12.79 -6.84 6.67
CA PHE A 128 -13.87 -5.90 6.94
C PHE A 128 -15.23 -6.46 6.52
N GLU A 129 -16.29 -5.98 7.18
CA GLU A 129 -17.67 -6.24 6.83
C GLU A 129 -18.40 -4.90 6.61
N ALA A 130 -18.86 -4.68 5.37
CA ALA A 130 -19.62 -3.48 5.01
C ALA A 130 -20.95 -3.42 5.74
N GLY A 131 -21.25 -2.26 6.31
CA GLY A 131 -22.44 -2.02 7.15
C GLY A 131 -22.25 -2.40 8.64
N LYS A 132 -21.06 -2.91 9.02
CA LYS A 132 -20.72 -3.27 10.40
C LYS A 132 -19.42 -2.62 10.87
N ASP A 133 -18.31 -2.99 10.28
CA ASP A 133 -16.97 -2.48 10.63
C ASP A 133 -16.69 -1.16 9.90
N VAL A 134 -17.14 -1.08 8.66
CA VAL A 134 -16.95 0.03 7.72
C VAL A 134 -18.24 0.27 6.94
N HIS A 135 -18.36 1.41 6.27
CA HIS A 135 -19.51 1.70 5.42
C HIS A 135 -19.48 0.89 4.12
N LEU A 136 -18.31 0.83 3.49
CA LEU A 136 -18.08 0.17 2.21
C LEU A 136 -16.81 -0.67 2.26
N VAL A 137 -16.75 -1.74 1.47
CA VAL A 137 -15.53 -2.52 1.25
C VAL A 137 -15.18 -2.48 -0.23
N VAL A 138 -13.89 -2.41 -0.56
CA VAL A 138 -13.40 -2.53 -1.94
C VAL A 138 -12.69 -3.86 -2.09
N GLU A 139 -13.10 -4.64 -3.11
CA GLU A 139 -12.53 -5.95 -3.41
C GLU A 139 -11.09 -5.83 -3.91
N THR A 140 -10.23 -6.73 -3.42
CA THR A 140 -8.82 -6.80 -3.80
C THR A 140 -8.39 -8.15 -4.35
N ASN A 141 -9.26 -9.17 -4.36
CA ASN A 141 -8.93 -10.46 -4.94
C ASN A 141 -8.78 -10.31 -6.47
N ASP A 142 -7.84 -11.08 -7.03
CA ASP A 142 -7.56 -11.08 -8.48
C ASP A 142 -8.61 -11.95 -9.20
N SER A 143 -9.82 -11.42 -9.25
CA SER A 143 -11.00 -12.03 -9.85
C SER A 143 -11.72 -11.01 -10.73
N GLN A 144 -12.81 -11.42 -11.38
CA GLN A 144 -13.71 -10.51 -12.10
C GLN A 144 -14.33 -9.40 -11.20
N ASN A 145 -14.19 -9.53 -9.88
CA ASN A 145 -14.72 -8.57 -8.91
C ASN A 145 -13.64 -7.56 -8.43
N LEU A 146 -12.42 -7.63 -8.92
CA LEU A 146 -11.33 -6.73 -8.54
C LEU A 146 -11.76 -5.26 -8.63
N GLY A 147 -11.57 -4.51 -7.53
CA GLY A 147 -11.96 -3.10 -7.43
C GLY A 147 -13.45 -2.84 -7.23
N LYS A 148 -14.29 -3.87 -7.19
CA LYS A 148 -15.73 -3.71 -6.96
C LYS A 148 -16.03 -3.14 -5.58
N VAL A 149 -16.95 -2.19 -5.52
CA VAL A 149 -17.47 -1.64 -4.26
C VAL A 149 -18.56 -2.55 -3.70
N ILE A 150 -18.37 -3.01 -2.47
CA ILE A 150 -19.27 -3.90 -1.73
C ILE A 150 -20.02 -3.06 -0.72
N LEU A 151 -21.35 -3.00 -0.88
CA LEU A 151 -22.26 -2.22 -0.02
C LEU A 151 -22.72 -2.99 1.21
N LYS A 152 -22.67 -4.32 1.16
CA LYS A 152 -23.07 -5.23 2.25
C LYS A 152 -22.29 -6.53 2.16
N GLY A 153 -21.75 -6.97 3.30
CA GLY A 153 -20.96 -8.21 3.37
C GLY A 153 -19.46 -7.95 3.30
N ARG A 154 -18.71 -8.90 2.79
CA ARG A 154 -17.24 -8.95 2.88
C ARG A 154 -16.59 -9.13 1.51
N ALA A 155 -15.36 -8.68 1.37
CA ALA A 155 -14.50 -9.08 0.26
C ALA A 155 -14.20 -10.59 0.30
N GLU A 156 -13.82 -11.13 -0.85
CA GLU A 156 -13.39 -12.52 -0.97
C GLU A 156 -12.22 -12.82 -0.04
N LYS A 157 -12.16 -14.06 0.46
CA LYS A 157 -11.03 -14.47 1.31
C LYS A 157 -9.75 -14.47 0.49
N ASP A 158 -8.66 -14.03 1.13
CA ASP A 158 -7.33 -14.14 0.53
C ASP A 158 -7.00 -15.60 0.22
N SER A 159 -6.62 -15.87 -1.02
CA SER A 159 -6.25 -17.22 -1.47
C SER A 159 -4.92 -17.68 -0.87
N GLY A 160 -4.06 -16.76 -0.40
CA GLY A 160 -2.69 -17.04 -0.01
C GLY A 160 -1.76 -17.33 -1.18
N VAL A 161 -2.29 -17.41 -2.41
CA VAL A 161 -1.51 -17.69 -3.61
C VAL A 161 -1.05 -16.37 -4.23
N PRO A 162 0.27 -16.18 -4.46
CA PRO A 162 0.77 -15.02 -5.17
C PRO A 162 0.21 -14.98 -6.60
N ILE A 163 -0.03 -13.77 -7.11
CA ILE A 163 -0.47 -13.58 -8.48
C ILE A 163 0.57 -14.14 -9.44
N ALA A 164 0.13 -14.94 -10.40
CA ALA A 164 1.00 -15.50 -11.40
C ALA A 164 1.58 -14.40 -12.32
N ILE A 165 2.88 -14.47 -12.57
CA ILE A 165 3.56 -13.69 -13.60
C ILE A 165 4.31 -14.70 -14.45
N ASP A 166 4.03 -14.75 -15.74
CA ASP A 166 4.59 -15.74 -16.67
C ASP A 166 4.45 -17.19 -16.16
N GLY A 167 3.28 -17.51 -15.58
CA GLY A 167 2.96 -18.81 -15.02
C GLY A 167 3.58 -19.12 -13.65
N LEU A 168 4.47 -18.28 -13.12
CA LEU A 168 5.15 -18.45 -11.84
C LEU A 168 4.40 -17.77 -10.71
N THR A 169 4.30 -18.42 -9.55
CA THR A 169 3.59 -17.92 -8.36
C THR A 169 4.51 -17.82 -7.14
N PHE A 170 4.67 -18.89 -6.38
CA PHE A 170 5.47 -18.94 -5.16
C PHE A 170 6.96 -18.81 -5.42
N GLU A 171 7.43 -19.39 -6.50
CA GLU A 171 8.84 -19.49 -6.92
C GLU A 171 9.49 -18.11 -7.07
N ARG A 172 8.68 -17.10 -7.39
CA ARG A 172 9.14 -15.72 -7.55
C ARG A 172 9.07 -14.88 -6.29
N VAL A 173 8.60 -15.43 -5.15
CA VAL A 173 8.40 -14.71 -3.89
C VAL A 173 9.38 -15.19 -2.83
N LEU A 174 10.17 -14.28 -2.30
CA LEU A 174 11.13 -14.58 -1.25
C LEU A 174 10.48 -14.42 0.12
N HIS A 175 10.69 -15.41 0.99
CA HIS A 175 10.22 -15.37 2.37
C HIS A 175 11.37 -15.57 3.37
N ALA A 176 11.21 -15.01 4.59
CA ALA A 176 12.17 -15.17 5.67
C ALA A 176 12.18 -16.63 6.17
N PRO A 177 13.33 -17.35 6.15
CA PRO A 177 13.42 -18.73 6.60
C PRO A 177 13.32 -18.85 8.12
N LYS A 178 13.67 -17.78 8.86
CA LYS A 178 13.62 -17.67 10.32
C LYS A 178 13.42 -16.23 10.78
N ASN A 179 13.25 -16.04 12.09
CA ASN A 179 13.27 -14.71 12.69
C ASN A 179 14.68 -14.14 12.64
N GLY A 180 14.82 -12.83 12.47
CA GLY A 180 16.13 -12.18 12.56
C GLY A 180 16.28 -10.92 11.70
N LEU A 181 17.51 -10.48 11.58
CA LEU A 181 17.87 -9.30 10.81
C LEU A 181 18.02 -9.66 9.32
N PHE A 182 17.23 -9.01 8.47
CA PHE A 182 17.34 -9.14 7.02
C PHE A 182 18.52 -8.32 6.49
N GLN A 183 19.38 -8.95 5.70
CA GLN A 183 20.57 -8.34 5.12
C GLN A 183 20.66 -8.63 3.62
N THR A 184 20.94 -7.60 2.82
CA THR A 184 21.12 -7.72 1.37
C THR A 184 21.96 -6.56 0.83
N ASP A 185 22.76 -6.86 -0.19
CA ASP A 185 23.47 -5.88 -1.02
C ASP A 185 22.74 -5.61 -2.35
N LYS A 186 21.69 -6.39 -2.62
CA LYS A 186 20.88 -6.24 -3.84
C LYS A 186 19.94 -5.04 -3.74
N ARG A 187 19.53 -4.55 -4.92
CA ARG A 187 18.61 -3.42 -5.08
C ARG A 187 17.44 -3.78 -5.98
N ILE A 188 16.33 -3.10 -5.80
CA ILE A 188 15.21 -3.16 -6.75
C ILE A 188 15.71 -2.70 -8.12
N GLY A 189 15.40 -3.49 -9.15
CA GLY A 189 15.89 -3.28 -10.52
C GLY A 189 17.15 -4.07 -10.88
N ASP A 190 17.83 -4.72 -9.92
CA ASP A 190 18.93 -5.64 -10.22
C ASP A 190 18.39 -6.91 -10.89
N THR A 191 19.18 -7.45 -11.82
CA THR A 191 18.93 -8.76 -12.43
C THR A 191 19.59 -9.86 -11.59
N VAL A 192 18.90 -10.99 -11.46
CA VAL A 192 19.40 -12.16 -10.74
C VAL A 192 19.17 -13.43 -11.56
N THR A 193 19.99 -14.43 -11.30
CA THR A 193 19.86 -15.77 -11.89
C THR A 193 19.36 -16.78 -10.84
N ALA A 194 18.64 -17.81 -11.28
CA ALA A 194 18.21 -18.89 -10.39
C ALA A 194 19.43 -19.51 -9.66
N GLY A 195 19.30 -19.74 -8.35
CA GLY A 195 20.36 -20.21 -7.47
C GLY A 195 21.25 -19.13 -6.86
N GLU A 196 21.21 -17.89 -7.36
CA GLU A 196 21.99 -16.77 -6.84
C GLU A 196 21.55 -16.38 -5.43
N VAL A 197 22.50 -16.10 -4.53
CA VAL A 197 22.19 -15.58 -3.18
C VAL A 197 21.77 -14.12 -3.29
N MET A 198 20.55 -13.81 -2.88
CA MET A 198 19.98 -12.46 -2.93
C MET A 198 20.07 -11.72 -1.59
N ALA A 199 20.00 -12.46 -0.50
CA ALA A 199 19.92 -11.90 0.84
C ALA A 199 20.26 -12.96 1.89
N SER A 200 20.25 -12.57 3.16
CA SER A 200 20.29 -13.49 4.30
C SER A 200 19.41 -13.00 5.44
N VAL A 201 19.04 -13.93 6.33
CA VAL A 201 18.46 -13.61 7.64
C VAL A 201 19.31 -14.31 8.70
N GLU A 202 19.94 -13.56 9.60
CA GLU A 202 20.89 -14.08 10.59
C GLU A 202 21.89 -15.07 9.95
N GLY A 203 22.52 -14.67 8.84
CA GLY A 203 23.50 -15.44 8.12
C GLY A 203 22.94 -16.63 7.30
N GLN A 204 21.67 -16.98 7.41
CA GLN A 204 21.05 -18.00 6.57
C GLN A 204 20.77 -17.42 5.18
N PRO A 205 21.37 -17.97 4.10
CA PRO A 205 21.21 -17.40 2.76
C PRO A 205 19.80 -17.65 2.21
N ILE A 206 19.34 -16.67 1.42
CA ILE A 206 18.10 -16.72 0.65
C ILE A 206 18.49 -16.65 -0.81
N LYS A 207 18.13 -17.68 -1.58
CA LYS A 207 18.46 -17.79 -3.00
C LYS A 207 17.25 -17.44 -3.86
N ALA A 208 17.53 -16.91 -5.05
CA ALA A 208 16.53 -16.76 -6.10
C ALA A 208 16.14 -18.17 -6.60
N GLU A 209 14.86 -18.48 -6.64
CA GLU A 209 14.38 -19.73 -7.24
C GLU A 209 14.20 -19.60 -8.76
N VAL A 210 14.03 -18.37 -9.25
CA VAL A 210 13.85 -18.04 -10.66
C VAL A 210 14.79 -16.91 -11.08
N SER A 211 15.14 -16.84 -12.36
CA SER A 211 15.86 -15.71 -12.94
C SER A 211 14.89 -14.57 -13.25
N GLY A 212 15.38 -13.31 -13.21
CA GLY A 212 14.57 -12.14 -13.53
C GLY A 212 15.08 -10.86 -12.90
N THR A 213 14.24 -9.86 -12.83
CA THR A 213 14.52 -8.57 -12.17
C THR A 213 13.93 -8.54 -10.77
N ILE A 214 14.68 -8.07 -9.78
CA ILE A 214 14.19 -7.84 -8.42
C ILE A 214 13.19 -6.69 -8.47
N ARG A 215 11.90 -7.03 -8.42
CA ARG A 215 10.82 -6.02 -8.46
C ARG A 215 10.50 -5.45 -7.09
N ALA A 216 10.62 -6.26 -6.08
CA ALA A 216 10.32 -5.89 -4.72
C ALA A 216 11.38 -6.49 -3.79
N LEU A 217 11.81 -5.72 -2.79
CA LEU A 217 12.82 -6.14 -1.84
C LEU A 217 12.66 -5.37 -0.53
N MET A 218 12.64 -6.09 0.58
CA MET A 218 12.66 -5.53 1.94
C MET A 218 13.86 -4.58 2.11
N ARG A 219 13.70 -3.56 2.92
CA ARG A 219 14.80 -2.66 3.28
C ARG A 219 15.85 -3.43 4.09
N ASN A 220 17.13 -3.23 3.72
CA ASN A 220 18.25 -3.81 4.45
C ASN A 220 18.23 -3.38 5.93
N GLY A 221 18.59 -4.28 6.84
CA GLY A 221 18.65 -4.01 8.27
C GLY A 221 17.31 -4.06 9.02
N VAL A 222 16.22 -4.49 8.39
CA VAL A 222 14.92 -4.64 9.06
C VAL A 222 14.84 -6.00 9.78
N LYS A 223 14.33 -6.01 11.02
CA LYS A 223 14.01 -7.26 11.73
C LYS A 223 12.73 -7.86 11.17
N VAL A 224 12.77 -9.14 10.85
CA VAL A 224 11.66 -9.87 10.24
C VAL A 224 11.32 -11.13 11.05
N ALA A 225 10.06 -11.54 10.98
CA ALA A 225 9.62 -12.84 11.50
C ALA A 225 9.73 -13.91 10.40
N LYS A 226 9.86 -15.18 10.80
CA LYS A 226 9.78 -16.32 9.88
C LYS A 226 8.50 -16.25 9.03
N GLY A 227 8.63 -16.47 7.73
CA GLY A 227 7.53 -16.42 6.77
C GLY A 227 7.19 -14.99 6.29
N THR A 228 7.80 -13.93 6.85
CA THR A 228 7.63 -12.57 6.30
C THR A 228 8.08 -12.54 4.85
N LYS A 229 7.26 -11.95 3.98
CA LYS A 229 7.62 -11.70 2.58
C LYS A 229 8.77 -10.71 2.52
N LEU A 230 9.85 -11.08 1.83
CA LEU A 230 11.08 -10.28 1.73
C LEU A 230 11.27 -9.63 0.37
N GLY A 231 10.65 -10.18 -0.67
CA GLY A 231 10.80 -9.65 -2.02
C GLY A 231 10.03 -10.42 -3.07
N GLU A 232 10.11 -9.92 -4.29
CA GLU A 232 9.59 -10.55 -5.49
C GLU A 232 10.58 -10.41 -6.64
N ILE A 233 10.69 -11.47 -7.45
CA ILE A 233 11.39 -11.46 -8.74
C ILE A 233 10.33 -11.37 -9.83
N ASP A 234 10.56 -10.51 -10.80
CA ASP A 234 9.79 -10.42 -12.03
C ASP A 234 10.51 -11.20 -13.13
N PRO A 235 9.98 -12.36 -13.56
CA PRO A 235 10.63 -13.19 -14.58
C PRO A 235 10.67 -12.53 -15.96
N THR A 236 9.79 -11.56 -16.23
CA THR A 236 9.79 -10.81 -17.51
C THR A 236 10.98 -9.90 -17.68
N GLY A 237 11.76 -9.64 -16.62
CA GLY A 237 12.96 -8.81 -16.65
C GLY A 237 12.72 -7.30 -16.76
N SER A 238 11.49 -6.83 -16.61
CA SER A 238 11.13 -5.42 -16.81
C SER A 238 11.57 -4.54 -15.63
N LYS A 239 12.64 -3.76 -15.80
CA LYS A 239 13.05 -2.73 -14.82
C LYS A 239 11.99 -1.64 -14.66
N LYS A 240 11.28 -1.26 -15.72
CA LYS A 240 10.22 -0.26 -15.67
C LYS A 240 9.11 -0.69 -14.72
N ALA A 241 8.74 -1.97 -14.72
CA ALA A 241 7.71 -2.52 -13.84
C ALA A 241 8.02 -2.36 -12.34
N CYS A 242 9.30 -2.19 -11.96
CA CYS A 242 9.72 -1.96 -10.58
C CYS A 242 9.25 -0.60 -10.02
N TYR A 243 9.03 0.38 -10.90
CA TYR A 243 8.74 1.78 -10.55
C TYR A 243 7.42 2.27 -11.11
N THR A 244 6.57 1.36 -11.59
CA THR A 244 5.27 1.67 -12.17
C THR A 244 4.15 1.04 -11.34
N ILE A 245 3.08 1.81 -11.06
CA ILE A 245 1.88 1.31 -10.40
C ILE A 245 1.26 0.23 -11.28
N ARG A 246 1.06 -0.97 -10.72
CA ARG A 246 0.48 -2.11 -11.47
C ARG A 246 -0.98 -1.82 -11.85
N PRO A 247 -1.45 -2.29 -13.01
CA PRO A 247 -2.86 -2.15 -13.42
C PRO A 247 -3.85 -2.60 -12.36
N ARG A 248 -3.55 -3.72 -11.68
CA ARG A 248 -4.35 -4.23 -10.55
C ARG A 248 -4.49 -3.21 -9.42
N MET A 249 -3.41 -2.51 -9.05
CA MET A 249 -3.44 -1.49 -8.01
C MET A 249 -4.26 -0.27 -8.46
N SER A 250 -4.16 0.10 -9.74
CA SER A 250 -4.97 1.16 -10.34
C SER A 250 -6.46 0.81 -10.32
N THR A 251 -6.83 -0.45 -10.57
CA THR A 251 -8.21 -0.93 -10.50
C THR A 251 -8.76 -0.82 -9.07
N ILE A 252 -8.01 -1.26 -8.05
CA ILE A 252 -8.40 -1.13 -6.64
C ILE A 252 -8.56 0.36 -6.27
N ALA A 253 -7.62 1.20 -6.67
CA ALA A 253 -7.66 2.65 -6.42
C ALA A 253 -8.88 3.31 -7.10
N GLY A 254 -9.22 2.87 -8.31
CA GLY A 254 -10.45 3.26 -9.01
C GLY A 254 -11.71 2.89 -8.23
N GLY A 255 -11.75 1.70 -7.63
CA GLY A 255 -12.83 1.25 -6.75
C GLY A 255 -13.00 2.14 -5.52
N VAL A 256 -11.89 2.56 -4.88
CA VAL A 256 -11.94 3.48 -3.73
C VAL A 256 -12.45 4.86 -4.16
N LEU A 257 -12.00 5.40 -5.30
CA LEU A 257 -12.51 6.65 -5.84
C LEU A 257 -14.00 6.56 -6.15
N ALA A 258 -14.45 5.45 -6.77
CA ALA A 258 -15.86 5.20 -7.03
C ALA A 258 -16.69 5.16 -5.73
N ALA A 259 -16.19 4.48 -4.67
CA ALA A 259 -16.82 4.44 -3.36
C ALA A 259 -16.97 5.85 -2.74
N ILE A 260 -15.97 6.71 -2.88
CA ILE A 260 -16.03 8.11 -2.43
C ILE A 260 -17.08 8.89 -3.24
N ARG A 261 -17.12 8.71 -4.55
CA ARG A 261 -18.09 9.36 -5.45
C ARG A 261 -19.55 8.98 -5.19
N MET A 262 -19.81 7.83 -4.60
CA MET A 262 -21.16 7.44 -4.19
C MET A 262 -21.74 8.38 -3.12
N ARG A 263 -20.89 9.10 -2.37
CA ARG A 263 -21.31 9.97 -1.26
C ARG A 263 -20.94 11.44 -1.47
N TYR A 264 -19.88 11.70 -2.22
CA TYR A 264 -19.33 13.04 -2.43
C TYR A 264 -19.25 13.34 -3.93
N ASN A 265 -19.60 14.56 -4.31
CA ASN A 265 -19.50 15.01 -5.69
C ASN A 265 -18.05 15.37 -6.01
N VAL A 266 -17.25 14.37 -6.42
CA VAL A 266 -15.84 14.52 -6.81
C VAL A 266 -15.78 14.54 -8.33
N GLN A 267 -15.30 15.65 -8.90
CA GLN A 267 -15.13 15.81 -10.33
C GLN A 267 -13.98 14.94 -10.87
N ASP A 268 -14.02 14.62 -12.16
CA ASP A 268 -12.85 14.07 -12.86
C ASP A 268 -11.80 15.18 -12.99
N GLY A 269 -10.56 14.86 -12.59
CA GLY A 269 -9.41 15.74 -12.78
C GLY A 269 -8.88 15.63 -14.20
#